data_98b3d0f80c448d7d87f69daf77b7b609
#
_entry.id   98b3d0f80c448d7d87f69daf77b7b609
#
_cell.length_a   1.000
_cell.length_b   1.000
_cell.length_c   1.000
_cell.angle_alpha   90.00
_cell.angle_beta   90.00
_cell.angle_gamma   90.00
#
_symmetry.space_group_name_H-M   'P 1'
#
loop_
_entity.id
_entity.type
_entity.pdbx_description
1 polymer ?
#
loop_
_entity_poly.entity_id
_entity_poly.type
_entity_poly.pdbx_seq_one_letter_code
_entity_poly.pdbx_strand_id
1 'polypeptide(L)'
;PFAMTGYSQGGYVVSASSEYIPTNQYRAWEAFNDTTASDYDNWTSGDFYTANGGDGTRSTITWSGSTNHNGEHIKLELPHKLIVNYVKLEGRQGSGVERQMARAFTVIGSNDDVNWETIHQETRTTNPSSGETHAMTGVSKHRGFKYIAFVFRNSGTTNTNTHISIGNISYYGHRENDLVRLPDPTNVLKYP
;
A
#
# COMPACT_ATOMS: atom_id res chain seq x y z
N PRO A 1 -3.71 -1.27 14.78
CA PRO A 1 -4.31 -0.79 13.54
C PRO A 1 -5.75 -0.40 13.79
N PHE A 2 -6.18 0.58 13.10
CA PHE A 2 -7.50 1.16 13.23
C PHE A 2 -8.28 0.77 11.97
N ALA A 3 -9.29 -0.07 12.12
CA ALA A 3 -10.12 -0.49 11.00
C ALA A 3 -10.92 0.70 10.46
N MET A 4 -10.70 1.08 9.22
CA MET A 4 -11.42 2.18 8.59
C MET A 4 -12.81 1.73 8.13
N THR A 5 -13.78 2.63 8.25
CA THR A 5 -15.16 2.43 7.79
C THR A 5 -15.59 3.46 6.75
N GLY A 6 -14.62 4.21 6.21
CA GLY A 6 -14.81 5.25 5.23
C GLY A 6 -13.48 5.92 4.86
N TYR A 7 -13.54 6.86 3.94
CA TYR A 7 -12.33 7.53 3.41
C TYR A 7 -11.59 8.41 4.42
N SER A 8 -12.25 8.83 5.49
CA SER A 8 -11.64 9.64 6.55
C SER A 8 -12.14 9.20 7.91
N GLN A 9 -11.21 8.84 8.80
CA GLN A 9 -11.52 8.39 10.15
C GLN A 9 -10.31 8.52 11.08
N GLY A 10 -10.50 9.08 12.28
CA GLY A 10 -9.46 9.16 13.30
C GLY A 10 -8.20 9.94 12.89
N GLY A 11 -8.31 10.85 11.92
CA GLY A 11 -7.19 11.59 11.34
C GLY A 11 -6.45 10.85 10.22
N TYR A 12 -6.90 9.64 9.86
CA TYR A 12 -6.47 8.96 8.63
C TYR A 12 -7.33 9.39 7.47
N VAL A 13 -6.74 9.57 6.29
CA VAL A 13 -7.46 9.84 5.03
C VAL A 13 -6.92 8.92 3.95
N VAL A 14 -7.82 8.21 3.28
CA VAL A 14 -7.48 7.33 2.16
C VAL A 14 -7.91 7.95 0.84
N SER A 15 -7.07 7.80 -0.17
CA SER A 15 -7.42 8.09 -1.56
C SER A 15 -6.76 7.08 -2.50
N ALA A 16 -7.29 6.92 -3.69
CA ALA A 16 -6.74 6.09 -4.75
C ALA A 16 -6.82 6.81 -6.09
N SER A 17 -6.01 6.38 -7.04
CA SER A 17 -6.02 6.89 -8.42
C SER A 17 -7.32 6.58 -9.13
N SER A 18 -7.89 5.41 -8.84
CA SER A 18 -9.16 4.95 -9.37
C SER A 18 -9.79 3.90 -8.46
N GLU A 19 -11.06 3.62 -8.70
CA GLU A 19 -11.80 2.53 -8.08
C GLU A 19 -12.63 1.85 -9.15
N TYR A 20 -12.81 0.54 -9.01
CA TYR A 20 -13.65 -0.23 -9.92
C TYR A 20 -15.12 0.14 -9.70
N ILE A 21 -15.74 0.69 -10.73
CA ILE A 21 -17.15 1.13 -10.71
C ILE A 21 -17.97 0.10 -11.50
N PRO A 22 -19.15 -0.34 -11.02
CA PRO A 22 -20.28 0.57 -10.72
C PRO A 22 -20.95 0.39 -9.33
N THR A 23 -20.33 -0.19 -8.37
CA THR A 23 -20.99 -0.51 -7.10
C THR A 23 -20.38 0.27 -5.92
N ASN A 24 -21.06 0.30 -4.78
CA ASN A 24 -20.50 0.81 -3.52
C ASN A 24 -19.52 -0.19 -2.87
N GLN A 25 -18.82 -0.97 -3.68
CA GLN A 25 -17.89 -2.01 -3.33
C GLN A 25 -16.50 -1.64 -3.89
N TYR A 26 -15.46 -2.29 -3.41
CA TYR A 26 -14.09 -2.14 -3.91
C TYR A 26 -13.49 -0.75 -3.68
N ARG A 27 -13.89 -0.11 -2.57
CA ARG A 27 -13.46 1.24 -2.23
C ARG A 27 -12.04 1.27 -1.67
N ALA A 28 -11.34 2.37 -1.84
CA ALA A 28 -9.97 2.51 -1.36
C ALA A 28 -9.83 2.29 0.15
N TRP A 29 -10.79 2.74 0.94
CA TRP A 29 -10.75 2.55 2.39
C TRP A 29 -10.90 1.08 2.82
N GLU A 30 -11.49 0.22 1.98
CA GLU A 30 -11.63 -1.21 2.25
C GLU A 30 -10.29 -1.93 2.31
N ALA A 31 -9.24 -1.41 1.66
CA ALA A 31 -7.89 -1.91 1.85
C ALA A 31 -7.27 -1.58 3.23
N PHE A 32 -7.99 -0.89 4.10
CA PHE A 32 -7.56 -0.50 5.45
C PHE A 32 -8.61 -0.82 6.51
N ASN A 33 -9.57 -1.69 6.22
CA ASN A 33 -10.66 -2.05 7.13
C ASN A 33 -10.31 -3.21 8.09
N ASP A 34 -9.07 -3.72 8.02
CA ASP A 34 -8.54 -4.81 8.84
C ASP A 34 -9.32 -6.13 8.69
N THR A 35 -9.97 -6.32 7.54
CA THR A 35 -10.68 -7.56 7.20
C THR A 35 -10.43 -7.94 5.74
N THR A 36 -10.52 -9.23 5.48
CA THR A 36 -10.59 -9.82 4.14
C THR A 36 -11.70 -10.88 4.10
N ALA A 37 -12.72 -10.70 4.96
CA ALA A 37 -13.72 -11.73 5.23
C ALA A 37 -14.66 -12.00 4.05
N SER A 38 -14.77 -11.08 3.12
CA SER A 38 -15.62 -11.24 1.93
C SER A 38 -14.89 -10.85 0.64
N ASP A 39 -15.46 -11.26 -0.47
CA ASP A 39 -15.00 -10.94 -1.82
C ASP A 39 -15.12 -9.44 -2.15
N TYR A 40 -15.78 -8.68 -1.28
CA TYR A 40 -16.02 -7.25 -1.42
C TYR A 40 -15.17 -6.39 -0.49
N ASP A 41 -14.54 -6.97 0.53
CA ASP A 41 -13.64 -6.28 1.45
C ASP A 41 -12.26 -6.08 0.80
N ASN A 42 -12.19 -5.19 -0.18
CA ASN A 42 -10.94 -4.90 -0.89
C ASN A 42 -11.03 -3.62 -1.72
N TRP A 43 -9.90 -3.00 -1.98
CA TRP A 43 -9.80 -2.03 -3.05
C TRP A 43 -9.51 -2.71 -4.37
N THR A 44 -10.24 -2.34 -5.40
CA THR A 44 -9.97 -2.74 -6.77
C THR A 44 -9.85 -1.49 -7.65
N SER A 45 -8.76 -1.40 -8.40
CA SER A 45 -8.51 -0.31 -9.34
C SER A 45 -9.44 -0.38 -10.56
N GLY A 46 -9.52 0.70 -11.31
CA GLY A 46 -10.10 0.68 -12.66
C GLY A 46 -9.30 -0.22 -13.64
N ASP A 47 -9.83 -0.41 -14.82
CA ASP A 47 -9.29 -1.28 -15.86
C ASP A 47 -8.14 -0.62 -16.63
N PHE A 48 -6.96 -0.51 -16.00
CA PHE A 48 -5.80 0.20 -16.55
C PHE A 48 -4.57 -0.69 -16.76
N TYR A 49 -4.70 -2.00 -16.61
CA TYR A 49 -3.60 -2.94 -16.82
C TYR A 49 -3.82 -3.79 -18.06
N THR A 50 -2.73 -4.18 -18.71
CA THR A 50 -2.74 -5.24 -19.69
C THR A 50 -2.80 -6.57 -18.96
N ALA A 51 -3.67 -7.47 -19.39
CA ALA A 51 -3.81 -8.80 -18.79
C ALA A 51 -2.50 -9.61 -18.82
N ASN A 52 -2.44 -10.65 -18.00
CA ASN A 52 -1.31 -11.60 -17.92
C ASN A 52 0.03 -10.97 -17.51
N GLY A 53 0.01 -10.06 -16.56
CA GLY A 53 1.20 -9.46 -15.98
C GLY A 53 1.72 -8.25 -16.73
N GLY A 54 0.89 -7.67 -17.58
CA GLY A 54 1.22 -6.44 -18.28
C GLY A 54 1.30 -5.23 -17.37
N ASP A 55 2.04 -4.24 -17.83
CA ASP A 55 2.18 -2.96 -17.14
C ASP A 55 0.88 -2.16 -17.21
N GLY A 56 0.69 -1.29 -16.23
CA GLY A 56 -0.39 -0.32 -16.22
C GLY A 56 -0.32 0.62 -17.43
N THR A 57 -1.45 0.82 -18.08
CA THR A 57 -1.56 1.71 -19.25
C THR A 57 -1.69 3.18 -18.83
N ARG A 58 -1.94 3.45 -17.55
CA ARG A 58 -2.02 4.81 -17.03
C ARG A 58 -0.62 5.39 -16.86
N SER A 59 -0.20 6.13 -17.88
CA SER A 59 1.13 6.79 -17.93
C SER A 59 1.24 8.08 -17.10
N THR A 60 0.18 8.50 -16.39
CA THR A 60 0.04 9.89 -15.98
C THR A 60 0.15 10.18 -14.50
N ILE A 61 0.50 9.22 -13.65
CA ILE A 61 0.80 9.54 -12.26
C ILE A 61 2.30 9.76 -12.14
N THR A 62 2.70 10.97 -12.50
CA THR A 62 4.03 11.48 -12.19
C THR A 62 4.00 12.00 -10.76
N TRP A 63 4.60 11.27 -9.86
CA TRP A 63 4.90 11.77 -8.53
C TRP A 63 6.17 12.61 -8.65
N SER A 64 6.12 13.88 -8.31
CA SER A 64 7.30 14.73 -8.27
C SER A 64 8.25 14.24 -7.17
N GLY A 65 9.49 14.07 -7.54
CA GLY A 65 10.53 13.45 -6.70
C GLY A 65 11.57 12.82 -7.60
N SER A 66 12.44 11.98 -7.10
CA SER A 66 13.59 11.47 -7.86
C SER A 66 13.24 10.49 -8.99
N THR A 67 12.00 9.96 -9.06
CA THR A 67 11.60 8.96 -10.07
C THR A 67 10.12 9.04 -10.39
N ASN A 68 9.79 8.91 -11.67
CA ASN A 68 8.42 8.73 -12.12
C ASN A 68 7.94 7.32 -11.77
N HIS A 69 6.83 7.23 -11.07
CA HIS A 69 6.17 5.95 -10.77
C HIS A 69 4.87 5.88 -11.56
N ASN A 70 4.83 4.99 -12.55
CA ASN A 70 3.64 4.74 -13.35
C ASN A 70 2.84 3.58 -12.78
N GLY A 71 1.53 3.73 -12.68
CA GLY A 71 0.60 2.70 -12.23
C GLY A 71 -0.53 3.26 -11.38
N GLU A 72 -1.46 2.40 -11.06
CA GLU A 72 -2.52 2.72 -10.10
C GLU A 72 -1.93 2.82 -8.69
N HIS A 73 -2.48 3.71 -7.89
CA HIS A 73 -2.00 3.91 -6.54
C HIS A 73 -3.11 3.99 -5.51
N ILE A 74 -2.75 3.64 -4.30
CA ILE A 74 -3.53 3.88 -3.09
C ILE A 74 -2.67 4.62 -2.08
N LYS A 75 -3.21 5.69 -1.51
CA LYS A 75 -2.50 6.60 -0.61
C LYS A 75 -3.22 6.67 0.72
N LEU A 76 -2.45 6.61 1.81
CA LEU A 76 -2.89 6.85 3.17
C LEU A 76 -2.20 8.08 3.73
N GLU A 77 -2.98 9.09 4.12
CA GLU A 77 -2.54 10.15 5.01
C GLU A 77 -2.68 9.68 6.45
N LEU A 78 -1.66 9.88 7.24
CA LEU A 78 -1.58 9.48 8.63
C LEU A 78 -1.84 10.68 9.57
N PRO A 79 -2.41 10.49 10.77
CA PRO A 79 -2.55 11.56 11.75
C PRO A 79 -1.20 12.09 12.26
N HIS A 80 -0.16 11.27 12.21
CA HIS A 80 1.22 11.62 12.56
C HIS A 80 2.20 10.87 11.67
N LYS A 81 3.44 11.35 11.62
CA LYS A 81 4.48 10.71 10.83
C LYS A 81 4.81 9.33 11.39
N LEU A 82 4.93 8.36 10.50
CA LEU A 82 5.29 6.98 10.78
C LEU A 82 6.63 6.63 10.14
N ILE A 83 7.57 6.13 10.93
CA ILE A 83 8.75 5.44 10.44
C ILE A 83 8.32 4.01 10.14
N VAL A 84 8.25 3.65 8.87
CA VAL A 84 7.76 2.35 8.43
C VAL A 84 8.90 1.33 8.45
N ASN A 85 8.71 0.25 9.19
CA ASN A 85 9.69 -0.85 9.26
C ASN A 85 9.34 -1.96 8.27
N TYR A 86 8.07 -2.30 8.16
CA TYR A 86 7.56 -3.27 7.19
C TYR A 86 6.08 -3.03 6.91
N VAL A 87 5.61 -3.60 5.83
CA VAL A 87 4.22 -3.59 5.41
C VAL A 87 3.75 -5.00 5.12
N LYS A 88 2.51 -5.29 5.44
CA LYS A 88 1.83 -6.52 5.06
C LYS A 88 0.81 -6.21 3.99
N LEU A 89 0.82 -7.00 2.92
CA LEU A 89 -0.17 -6.97 1.85
C LEU A 89 -1.00 -8.25 1.90
N GLU A 90 -2.30 -8.10 1.84
CA GLU A 90 -3.24 -9.22 1.75
C GLU A 90 -4.04 -9.09 0.46
N GLY A 91 -4.09 -10.16 -0.30
CA GLY A 91 -4.89 -10.23 -1.51
C GLY A 91 -6.37 -10.31 -1.18
N ARG A 92 -7.19 -9.94 -2.16
CA ARG A 92 -8.63 -10.15 -2.12
C ARG A 92 -8.94 -11.62 -1.86
N GLN A 93 -9.99 -11.90 -1.08
CA GLN A 93 -10.53 -13.24 -0.90
C GLN A 93 -11.21 -13.75 -2.19
N GLY A 94 -11.26 -15.06 -2.35
CA GLY A 94 -11.90 -15.71 -3.47
C GLY A 94 -10.94 -16.60 -4.27
N SER A 95 -11.48 -17.59 -4.97
CA SER A 95 -10.69 -18.52 -5.76
C SER A 95 -10.09 -17.85 -7.01
N GLY A 96 -8.77 -17.88 -7.13
CA GLY A 96 -8.05 -17.35 -8.29
C GLY A 96 -7.87 -15.82 -8.29
N VAL A 97 -8.33 -15.13 -7.25
CA VAL A 97 -8.21 -13.66 -7.15
C VAL A 97 -6.85 -13.19 -6.62
N GLU A 98 -6.05 -14.07 -6.03
CA GLU A 98 -4.64 -13.81 -5.69
C GLU A 98 -3.82 -13.36 -6.90
N ARG A 99 -4.26 -13.73 -8.11
CA ARG A 99 -3.65 -13.32 -9.39
C ARG A 99 -3.86 -11.83 -9.70
N GLN A 100 -4.79 -11.18 -9.02
CA GLN A 100 -5.05 -9.75 -9.18
C GLN A 100 -4.10 -8.87 -8.35
N MET A 101 -3.28 -9.45 -7.48
CA MET A 101 -2.23 -8.71 -6.78
C MET A 101 -1.10 -8.33 -7.75
N ALA A 102 -0.54 -7.16 -7.55
CA ALA A 102 0.59 -6.69 -8.35
C ALA A 102 1.87 -7.49 -8.06
N ARG A 103 2.63 -7.81 -9.12
CA ARG A 103 3.97 -8.38 -9.01
C ARG A 103 5.05 -7.33 -8.84
N ALA A 104 4.79 -6.12 -9.27
CA ALA A 104 5.72 -5.00 -9.09
C ALA A 104 4.99 -3.82 -8.48
N PHE A 105 5.53 -3.33 -7.38
CA PHE A 105 5.03 -2.16 -6.70
C PHE A 105 6.18 -1.34 -6.12
N THR A 106 5.90 -0.08 -5.86
CA THR A 106 6.80 0.82 -5.15
C THR A 106 6.03 1.43 -3.99
N VAL A 107 6.64 1.43 -2.80
CA VAL A 107 6.15 2.18 -1.64
C VAL A 107 6.90 3.50 -1.61
N ILE A 108 6.15 4.58 -1.57
CA ILE A 108 6.68 5.94 -1.55
C ILE A 108 6.13 6.69 -0.34
N GLY A 109 6.91 7.62 0.19
CA GLY A 109 6.55 8.46 1.32
C GLY A 109 6.72 9.92 1.05
N SER A 110 5.90 10.74 1.68
CA SER A 110 5.96 12.20 1.60
C SER A 110 5.59 12.85 2.93
N ASN A 111 6.01 14.09 3.12
CA ASN A 111 5.60 14.91 4.27
C ASN A 111 4.77 16.14 3.85
N ASP A 112 4.65 16.41 2.56
CA ASP A 112 3.96 17.58 1.99
C ASP A 112 2.97 17.23 0.86
N ASP A 113 2.80 15.92 0.57
CA ASP A 113 1.96 15.39 -0.52
C ASP A 113 2.40 15.85 -1.94
N VAL A 114 3.57 16.44 -2.03
CA VAL A 114 4.13 16.98 -3.29
C VAL A 114 5.47 16.31 -3.61
N ASN A 115 6.39 16.29 -2.66
CA ASN A 115 7.71 15.70 -2.81
C ASN A 115 7.71 14.28 -2.24
N TRP A 116 7.92 13.30 -3.12
CA TRP A 116 7.87 11.90 -2.79
C TRP A 116 9.23 11.23 -2.91
N GLU A 117 9.50 10.31 -2.03
CA GLU A 117 10.71 9.51 -2.06
C GLU A 117 10.39 8.02 -1.94
N THR A 118 11.20 7.19 -2.56
CA THR A 118 11.04 5.74 -2.54
C THR A 118 11.44 5.19 -1.17
N ILE A 119 10.53 4.50 -0.52
CA ILE A 119 10.78 3.76 0.72
C ILE A 119 11.21 2.33 0.39
N HIS A 120 10.49 1.68 -0.54
CA HIS A 120 10.72 0.29 -0.93
C HIS A 120 10.26 0.06 -2.36
N GLN A 121 10.93 -0.86 -3.05
CA GLN A 121 10.52 -1.32 -4.37
C GLN A 121 10.64 -2.83 -4.46
N GLU A 122 9.58 -3.45 -4.98
CA GLU A 122 9.51 -4.88 -5.19
C GLU A 122 9.22 -5.18 -6.67
N THR A 123 9.90 -6.18 -7.21
CA THR A 123 9.62 -6.72 -8.55
C THR A 123 9.81 -8.23 -8.50
N ARG A 124 8.76 -8.98 -8.84
CA ARG A 124 8.70 -10.42 -8.75
C ARG A 124 8.44 -11.06 -10.10
N THR A 125 8.98 -12.25 -10.28
CA THR A 125 8.73 -13.08 -11.46
C THR A 125 7.49 -13.95 -11.31
N THR A 126 7.04 -14.17 -10.08
CA THR A 126 5.85 -14.96 -9.74
C THR A 126 4.78 -14.09 -9.09
N ASN A 127 3.55 -14.56 -9.09
CA ASN A 127 2.49 -13.88 -8.35
C ASN A 127 2.82 -13.86 -6.85
N PRO A 128 2.55 -12.74 -6.17
CA PRO A 128 2.66 -12.68 -4.71
C PRO A 128 1.64 -13.60 -4.05
N SER A 129 1.96 -14.10 -2.88
CA SER A 129 1.00 -14.79 -2.02
C SER A 129 0.23 -13.78 -1.17
N SER A 130 -1.00 -14.10 -0.83
CA SER A 130 -1.76 -13.29 0.11
C SER A 130 -1.09 -13.29 1.50
N GLY A 131 -1.14 -12.16 2.20
CA GLY A 131 -0.57 -12.02 3.54
C GLY A 131 0.94 -11.90 3.61
N GLU A 132 1.61 -11.66 2.47
CA GLU A 132 3.06 -11.43 2.47
C GLU A 132 3.45 -10.17 3.24
N THR A 133 4.56 -10.26 3.98
CA THR A 133 5.17 -9.13 4.70
C THR A 133 6.43 -8.69 3.96
N HIS A 134 6.51 -7.41 3.68
CA HIS A 134 7.63 -6.79 2.99
C HIS A 134 8.40 -5.87 3.94
N ALA A 135 9.68 -6.17 4.16
CA ALA A 135 10.55 -5.32 4.96
C ALA A 135 10.89 -4.04 4.18
N MET A 136 10.68 -2.90 4.81
CA MET A 136 11.06 -1.62 4.23
C MET A 136 12.57 -1.42 4.31
N THR A 137 13.22 -1.54 3.16
CA THR A 137 14.66 -1.36 3.04
C THR A 137 14.93 -0.13 2.17
N GLY A 138 15.50 0.91 2.73
CA GLY A 138 15.78 2.11 1.96
C GLY A 138 16.35 3.22 2.81
N VAL A 139 16.69 4.32 2.17
CA VAL A 139 17.27 5.50 2.81
C VAL A 139 16.31 6.16 3.81
N SER A 140 15.04 5.93 3.65
CA SER A 140 13.97 6.59 4.42
C SER A 140 13.53 5.84 5.67
N LYS A 141 14.08 4.67 5.94
CA LYS A 141 13.64 3.85 7.10
C LYS A 141 13.89 4.47 8.49
N HIS A 142 14.66 5.53 8.55
CA HIS A 142 14.94 6.28 9.79
C HIS A 142 14.20 7.61 9.88
N ARG A 143 13.30 7.86 8.94
CA ARG A 143 12.53 9.10 8.80
C ARG A 143 11.05 8.79 8.73
N GLY A 144 10.25 9.57 9.42
CA GLY A 144 8.79 9.44 9.40
C GLY A 144 8.15 10.14 8.20
N PHE A 145 7.07 9.55 7.71
CA PHE A 145 6.24 10.09 6.64
C PHE A 145 4.82 10.35 7.11
N LYS A 146 4.26 11.47 6.69
CA LYS A 146 2.86 11.86 6.88
C LYS A 146 1.95 11.17 5.87
N TYR A 147 2.43 10.98 4.65
CA TYR A 147 1.74 10.33 3.53
C TYR A 147 2.54 9.11 3.09
N ILE A 148 1.87 7.98 2.90
CA ILE A 148 2.46 6.76 2.37
C ILE A 148 1.57 6.27 1.24
N ALA A 149 2.18 5.95 0.09
CA ALA A 149 1.43 5.41 -1.04
C ALA A 149 2.09 4.15 -1.58
N PHE A 150 1.25 3.23 -2.05
CA PHE A 150 1.61 2.14 -2.92
C PHE A 150 1.32 2.52 -4.36
N VAL A 151 2.30 2.37 -5.22
CA VAL A 151 2.14 2.49 -6.67
C VAL A 151 2.36 1.10 -7.27
N PHE A 152 1.35 0.56 -7.92
CA PHE A 152 1.34 -0.76 -8.50
C PHE A 152 1.63 -0.66 -9.99
N ARG A 153 2.74 -1.24 -10.44
CA ARG A 153 3.21 -1.09 -11.82
C ARG A 153 2.59 -2.12 -12.76
N ASN A 154 2.47 -3.38 -12.34
CA ASN A 154 1.91 -4.42 -13.20
C ASN A 154 1.00 -5.38 -12.44
N SER A 155 0.13 -6.06 -13.18
CA SER A 155 -0.75 -7.09 -12.67
C SER A 155 -0.06 -8.45 -12.50
N GLY A 156 -0.74 -9.42 -11.90
CA GLY A 156 -0.26 -10.81 -11.81
C GLY A 156 -0.13 -11.50 -13.18
N THR A 157 0.78 -12.45 -13.31
CA THR A 157 1.12 -13.14 -14.59
C THR A 157 -0.02 -13.90 -15.22
N THR A 158 -0.97 -14.35 -14.43
CA THR A 158 -2.12 -15.13 -14.91
C THR A 158 -3.43 -14.39 -14.72
N ASN A 159 -3.34 -13.08 -14.45
CA ASN A 159 -4.52 -12.24 -14.34
C ASN A 159 -5.11 -11.99 -15.73
N THR A 160 -6.31 -12.49 -15.95
CA THR A 160 -7.08 -12.20 -17.17
C THR A 160 -7.83 -10.88 -17.07
N ASN A 161 -7.89 -10.29 -15.90
CA ASN A 161 -8.50 -8.99 -15.64
C ASN A 161 -7.48 -7.88 -15.85
N THR A 162 -7.98 -6.68 -16.03
CA THR A 162 -7.21 -5.47 -16.31
C THR A 162 -7.10 -4.53 -15.11
N HIS A 163 -7.37 -5.04 -13.92
CA HIS A 163 -7.32 -4.30 -12.65
C HIS A 163 -6.47 -5.00 -11.60
N ILE A 164 -6.13 -4.27 -10.55
CA ILE A 164 -5.45 -4.77 -9.36
C ILE A 164 -6.43 -4.73 -8.19
N SER A 165 -6.41 -5.79 -7.37
CA SER A 165 -7.21 -5.90 -6.17
C SER A 165 -6.32 -6.16 -4.95
N ILE A 166 -6.51 -5.37 -3.90
CA ILE A 166 -5.80 -5.48 -2.62
C ILE A 166 -6.84 -5.65 -1.51
N GLY A 167 -6.77 -6.75 -0.80
CA GLY A 167 -7.68 -7.04 0.31
C GLY A 167 -7.37 -6.18 1.52
N ASN A 168 -6.11 -6.17 1.97
CA ASN A 168 -5.74 -5.35 3.12
C ASN A 168 -4.28 -4.89 3.05
N ILE A 169 -4.02 -3.69 3.59
CA ILE A 169 -2.69 -3.11 3.76
C ILE A 169 -2.50 -2.78 5.23
N SER A 170 -1.45 -3.31 5.83
CA SER A 170 -1.08 -2.99 7.20
C SER A 170 0.33 -2.44 7.26
N TYR A 171 0.51 -1.25 7.83
CA TYR A 171 1.81 -0.64 8.07
C TYR A 171 2.26 -0.91 9.50
N TYR A 172 3.51 -1.29 9.65
CA TYR A 172 4.15 -1.54 10.94
C TYR A 172 5.38 -0.65 11.09
N GLY A 173 5.49 -0.03 12.25
CA GLY A 173 6.55 0.91 12.54
C GLY A 173 6.29 1.64 13.84
N HIS A 174 6.95 2.76 14.01
CA HIS A 174 6.79 3.62 15.18
C HIS A 174 6.65 5.09 14.76
N ARG A 175 6.03 5.88 15.61
CA ARG A 175 5.88 7.32 15.35
C ARG A 175 7.25 7.99 15.36
N GLU A 176 7.45 8.92 14.46
CA GLU A 176 8.64 9.77 14.49
C GLU A 176 8.68 10.54 15.82
N ASN A 177 9.85 10.57 16.47
CA ASN A 177 10.09 11.18 17.78
C ASN A 177 9.33 10.53 18.99
N ASP A 178 8.78 9.34 18.82
CA ASP A 178 8.20 8.58 19.93
C ASP A 178 9.32 7.85 20.70
N LEU A 179 10.07 8.58 21.48
CA LEU A 179 11.21 8.08 22.26
C LEU A 179 10.82 7.00 23.27
N VAL A 180 9.55 6.97 23.69
CA VAL A 180 9.03 5.98 24.65
C VAL A 180 8.87 4.61 24.00
N ARG A 181 8.73 4.56 22.68
CA ARG A 181 8.48 3.34 21.89
C ARG A 181 9.65 2.91 21.02
N LEU A 182 10.79 3.59 21.09
CA LEU A 182 11.99 3.07 20.47
C LEU A 182 12.38 1.80 21.23
N PRO A 183 12.18 0.60 20.65
CA PRO A 183 12.72 -0.59 21.27
C PRO A 183 14.23 -0.47 21.14
N ASP A 184 14.89 -0.17 22.22
CA ASP A 184 16.29 -0.53 22.34
C ASP A 184 16.33 -2.01 22.78
N PRO A 185 16.55 -2.95 21.87
CA PRO A 185 16.59 -4.36 22.23
C PRO A 185 17.73 -4.68 23.20
N THR A 186 18.69 -3.77 23.35
CA THR A 186 19.80 -3.92 24.27
C THR A 186 19.55 -3.25 25.61
N ASN A 187 18.55 -2.37 25.70
CA ASN A 187 18.30 -1.54 26.87
C ASN A 187 16.89 -1.60 27.44
N VAL A 188 16.06 -2.52 26.96
CA VAL A 188 14.67 -2.68 27.42
C VAL A 188 14.54 -2.79 28.94
N LEU A 189 15.56 -3.29 29.61
CA LEU A 189 15.62 -3.44 31.06
C LEU A 189 16.27 -2.24 31.79
N LYS A 190 16.67 -1.20 31.08
CA LYS A 190 17.37 -0.03 31.66
C LYS A 190 16.50 1.21 31.80
N TYR A 191 15.28 1.16 31.32
CA TYR A 191 14.32 2.23 31.55
C TYR A 191 13.61 1.97 32.88
N PRO A 192 13.71 2.89 33.85
CA PRO A 192 12.97 2.79 35.09
C PRO A 192 11.47 2.87 34.88
#